data_edff19f266b2224a9e3a9efcf7b03dbc
#
_entry.id   edff19f266b2224a9e3a9efcf7b03dbc
#
_cell.length_a   1.000
_cell.length_b   1.000
_cell.length_c   1.000
_cell.angle_alpha   90.00
_cell.angle_beta   90.00
_cell.angle_gamma   90.00
#
_symmetry.space_group_name_H-M   'P 1'
#
loop_
_entity.id
_entity.type
_entity.pdbx_description
1 polymer ?
#
loop_
_entity_poly.entity_id
_entity_poly.type
_entity_poly.pdbx_seq_one_letter_code
_entity_poly.pdbx_strand_id
1 'polypeptide(L)'
;LLHDVPYVNAQKEIKYGILLSTLTLAGEQTRKPDTHIAHFVGEAPCNKIGQEITQIKHGVGRTQIAGSLVADRSFSNKPGSGYDDYYEKMNRYAVIISSPANSIDSSVTAKCFKVIESPEEDIVFNYMDTASSRSGTTALTAKFESKKIAIVGLGGTGAYILDQVAKTPVQEVHIFDSDEFQQHNAFRAPGAPSLDYLSRGFK
;
A
#
# COMPACT_ATOMS: atom_id res chain seq x y z
N LEU A 1 5.25 4.84 5.42
CA LEU A 1 5.62 4.42 6.78
C LEU A 1 6.34 5.54 7.51
N LEU A 2 6.08 5.68 8.80
CA LEU A 2 6.86 6.51 9.71
C LEU A 2 7.37 5.58 10.83
N HIS A 3 8.66 5.32 10.83
CA HIS A 3 9.32 4.45 11.78
C HIS A 3 9.69 5.19 13.06
N ASP A 4 9.99 4.42 14.10
CA ASP A 4 10.49 4.93 15.37
C ASP A 4 9.60 5.99 16.02
N VAL A 5 8.26 5.86 15.88
CA VAL A 5 7.30 6.75 16.54
C VAL A 5 7.25 6.40 18.02
N PRO A 6 7.74 7.28 18.91
CA PRO A 6 7.72 7.00 20.34
C PRO A 6 6.30 7.10 20.90
N TYR A 7 5.97 6.21 21.81
CA TYR A 7 4.70 6.23 22.54
C TYR A 7 4.87 5.70 23.97
N VAL A 8 3.92 5.97 24.82
CA VAL A 8 3.87 5.40 26.17
C VAL A 8 2.91 4.22 26.16
N ASN A 9 3.32 3.08 26.75
CA ASN A 9 2.44 1.92 26.93
C ASN A 9 1.68 1.94 28.27
N ALA A 10 0.86 0.93 28.54
CA ALA A 10 0.09 0.82 29.77
C ALA A 10 0.96 0.69 31.04
N GLN A 11 2.21 0.21 30.89
CA GLN A 11 3.20 0.13 31.96
C GLN A 11 3.95 1.44 32.19
N LYS A 12 3.59 2.52 31.47
CA LYS A 12 4.24 3.84 31.50
C LYS A 12 5.66 3.84 30.95
N GLU A 13 5.99 2.87 30.14
CA GLU A 13 7.28 2.76 29.46
C GLU A 13 7.22 3.45 28.10
N ILE A 14 8.31 4.09 27.70
CA ILE A 14 8.46 4.64 26.36
C ILE A 14 8.86 3.49 25.44
N LYS A 15 8.04 3.25 24.42
CA LYS A 15 8.26 2.27 23.34
C LYS A 15 8.26 2.99 22.00
N TYR A 16 8.68 2.27 20.96
CA TYR A 16 8.72 2.78 19.59
C TYR A 16 7.87 1.89 18.69
N GLY A 17 7.08 2.50 17.84
CA GLY A 17 6.18 1.82 16.91
C GLY A 17 6.31 2.35 15.49
N ILE A 18 5.52 1.79 14.59
CA ILE A 18 5.45 2.22 13.20
C ILE A 18 4.05 2.75 12.89
N LEU A 19 3.98 3.98 12.42
CA LEU A 19 2.74 4.59 11.96
C LEU A 19 2.63 4.44 10.43
N LEU A 20 1.48 3.99 9.96
CA LEU A 20 1.25 3.64 8.56
C LEU A 20 0.01 4.35 8.01
N SER A 21 0.05 4.66 6.73
CA SER A 21 -1.13 5.07 5.96
C SER A 21 -1.06 4.47 4.57
N THR A 22 -2.21 4.12 4.01
CA THR A 22 -2.33 3.90 2.57
C THR A 22 -2.03 5.19 1.83
N LEU A 23 -1.53 5.09 0.61
CA LEU A 23 -1.29 6.22 -0.28
C LEU A 23 -2.30 6.22 -1.43
N THR A 24 -2.81 7.40 -1.77
CA THR A 24 -3.55 7.63 -3.00
C THR A 24 -2.63 8.33 -3.98
N LEU A 25 -2.30 7.65 -5.07
CA LEU A 25 -1.37 8.13 -6.08
C LEU A 25 -2.09 8.45 -7.39
N ALA A 26 -1.51 9.39 -8.15
CA ALA A 26 -1.79 9.62 -9.57
C ALA A 26 -0.44 9.72 -10.30
N GLY A 27 -0.03 8.61 -10.91
CA GLY A 27 1.35 8.44 -11.33
C GLY A 27 2.30 8.51 -10.13
N GLU A 28 3.33 9.32 -10.20
CA GLU A 28 4.30 9.51 -9.11
C GLU A 28 3.88 10.55 -8.06
N GLN A 29 2.73 11.21 -8.25
CA GLN A 29 2.27 12.26 -7.34
C GLN A 29 1.26 11.73 -6.33
N THR A 30 1.45 12.07 -5.06
CA THR A 30 0.45 11.83 -4.03
C THR A 30 -0.76 12.75 -4.21
N ARG A 31 -1.95 12.18 -4.04
CA ARG A 31 -3.22 12.93 -3.99
C ARG A 31 -3.61 13.19 -2.55
N LYS A 32 -4.65 14.01 -2.36
CA LYS A 32 -5.29 14.19 -1.06
C LYS A 32 -5.67 12.83 -0.46
N PRO A 33 -5.43 12.59 0.85
CA PRO A 33 -5.81 11.32 1.47
C PRO A 33 -7.31 11.03 1.31
N ASP A 34 -7.64 9.86 0.78
CA ASP A 34 -9.01 9.38 0.60
C ASP A 34 -9.64 8.88 1.91
N THR A 35 -8.81 8.56 2.88
CA THR A 35 -9.24 8.14 4.21
C THR A 35 -8.47 8.88 5.30
N HIS A 36 -9.16 9.11 6.42
CA HIS A 36 -8.53 9.65 7.64
C HIS A 36 -7.93 8.57 8.53
N ILE A 37 -8.12 7.28 8.21
CA ILE A 37 -7.61 6.16 9.00
C ILE A 37 -6.09 6.07 8.87
N ALA A 38 -5.42 5.87 10.00
CA ALA A 38 -4.02 5.46 10.08
C ALA A 38 -3.91 4.13 10.82
N HIS A 39 -2.89 3.36 10.49
CA HIS A 39 -2.62 2.08 11.12
C HIS A 39 -1.35 2.17 11.96
N PHE A 40 -1.18 1.25 12.92
CA PHE A 40 -0.06 1.29 13.83
C PHE A 40 0.41 -0.11 14.19
N VAL A 41 1.73 -0.28 14.18
CA VAL A 41 2.41 -1.47 14.70
C VAL A 41 2.95 -1.12 16.08
N GLY A 42 2.43 -1.78 17.08
CA GLY A 42 2.81 -1.56 18.47
C GLY A 42 1.65 -1.77 19.44
N GLU A 43 1.95 -1.63 20.74
CA GLU A 43 0.96 -1.68 21.80
C GLU A 43 0.02 -0.47 21.76
N ALA A 44 -0.97 -0.41 22.67
CA ALA A 44 -1.87 0.74 22.78
C ALA A 44 -1.08 1.99 23.20
N PRO A 45 -1.07 3.08 22.40
CA PRO A 45 -0.54 4.34 22.86
C PRO A 45 -1.35 4.88 24.03
N CYS A 46 -0.66 5.28 25.08
CA CYS A 46 -1.24 5.76 26.34
C CYS A 46 -0.79 7.19 26.63
N ASN A 47 -1.52 7.85 27.50
CA ASN A 47 -1.08 9.09 28.12
C ASN A 47 0.07 8.81 29.13
N LYS A 48 0.67 9.86 29.70
CA LYS A 48 1.79 9.76 30.65
C LYS A 48 1.51 8.95 31.92
N ILE A 49 0.23 8.69 32.24
CA ILE A 49 -0.17 7.89 33.40
C ILE A 49 -0.58 6.45 33.02
N GLY A 50 -0.35 6.02 31.78
CA GLY A 50 -0.59 4.65 31.30
C GLY A 50 -2.03 4.36 30.87
N GLN A 51 -2.87 5.39 30.68
CA GLN A 51 -4.23 5.23 30.16
C GLN A 51 -4.25 5.35 28.64
N GLU A 52 -4.93 4.44 27.96
CA GLU A 52 -5.03 4.44 26.48
C GLU A 52 -5.61 5.76 25.95
N ILE A 53 -5.04 6.25 24.85
CA ILE A 53 -5.55 7.43 24.12
C ILE A 53 -6.77 6.99 23.29
N THR A 54 -7.94 6.97 23.95
CA THR A 54 -9.18 6.48 23.33
C THR A 54 -9.76 7.42 22.28
N GLN A 55 -9.39 8.70 22.30
CA GLN A 55 -9.92 9.74 21.40
C GLN A 55 -9.61 9.46 19.91
N ILE A 56 -8.56 8.71 19.63
CA ILE A 56 -8.21 8.33 18.26
C ILE A 56 -8.42 6.83 17.98
N LYS A 57 -8.86 6.05 18.96
CA LYS A 57 -9.04 4.60 18.81
C LYS A 57 -10.12 4.31 17.77
N HIS A 58 -9.79 3.51 16.77
CA HIS A 58 -10.71 3.07 15.74
C HIS A 58 -10.91 1.54 15.78
N GLY A 59 -9.83 0.77 15.65
CA GLY A 59 -9.91 -0.69 15.67
C GLY A 59 -8.72 -1.33 16.38
N VAL A 60 -8.96 -2.50 16.95
CA VAL A 60 -7.94 -3.34 17.57
C VAL A 60 -7.99 -4.71 16.91
N GLY A 61 -6.82 -5.21 16.52
CA GLY A 61 -6.66 -6.51 15.86
C GLY A 61 -5.68 -6.42 14.71
N ARG A 62 -5.10 -7.57 14.40
CA ARG A 62 -4.08 -7.67 13.35
C ARG A 62 -4.73 -7.51 11.98
N THR A 63 -4.26 -6.53 11.23
CA THR A 63 -4.70 -6.25 9.86
C THR A 63 -3.48 -6.25 8.96
N GLN A 64 -3.48 -7.09 7.94
CA GLN A 64 -2.43 -7.12 6.93
C GLN A 64 -2.59 -5.89 6.02
N ILE A 65 -1.54 -5.08 5.91
CA ILE A 65 -1.55 -3.83 5.14
C ILE A 65 -0.90 -4.04 3.77
N ALA A 66 0.29 -4.64 3.73
CA ALA A 66 1.02 -4.96 2.49
C ALA A 66 2.09 -6.01 2.76
N GLY A 67 2.28 -6.96 1.86
CA GLY A 67 3.31 -7.99 1.99
C GLY A 67 3.28 -8.66 3.37
N SER A 68 4.40 -8.65 4.08
CA SER A 68 4.52 -9.15 5.46
C SER A 68 4.12 -8.12 6.53
N LEU A 69 3.77 -6.90 6.13
CA LEU A 69 3.47 -5.81 7.05
C LEU A 69 2.09 -5.95 7.66
N VAL A 70 2.03 -6.17 8.96
CA VAL A 70 0.81 -6.35 9.73
C VAL A 70 0.70 -5.24 10.76
N ALA A 71 -0.40 -4.51 10.76
CA ALA A 71 -0.72 -3.54 11.81
C ALA A 71 -1.48 -4.20 12.95
N ASP A 72 -1.25 -3.77 14.19
CA ASP A 72 -1.90 -4.28 15.39
C ASP A 72 -3.18 -3.52 15.71
N ARG A 73 -3.30 -2.28 15.22
CA ARG A 73 -4.45 -1.40 15.46
C ARG A 73 -4.59 -0.32 14.42
N SER A 74 -5.75 0.32 14.42
CA SER A 74 -6.03 1.48 13.59
C SER A 74 -6.55 2.65 14.42
N PHE A 75 -6.31 3.86 13.93
CA PHE A 75 -6.70 5.12 14.52
C PHE A 75 -7.58 5.93 13.58
N SER A 76 -8.48 6.71 14.15
CA SER A 76 -9.34 7.63 13.43
C SER A 76 -9.25 9.01 14.08
N ASN A 77 -8.78 9.99 13.33
CA ASN A 77 -8.86 11.40 13.66
C ASN A 77 -9.22 12.15 12.39
N LYS A 78 -10.43 12.67 12.31
CA LYS A 78 -10.94 13.33 11.10
C LYS A 78 -11.14 14.82 11.38
N PRO A 79 -10.27 15.72 10.85
CA PRO A 79 -10.55 17.15 10.81
C PRO A 79 -11.84 17.44 10.02
N GLY A 80 -12.53 18.54 10.31
CA GLY A 80 -13.79 18.89 9.66
C GLY A 80 -13.71 18.97 8.14
N SER A 81 -12.59 19.49 7.60
CA SER A 81 -12.27 19.56 6.16
C SER A 81 -11.58 18.32 5.58
N GLY A 82 -11.28 17.31 6.42
CA GLY A 82 -10.33 16.24 6.08
C GLY A 82 -8.89 16.73 6.16
N TYR A 83 -7.95 15.90 5.69
CA TYR A 83 -6.53 16.26 5.58
C TYR A 83 -6.23 16.82 4.20
N ASP A 84 -5.43 17.85 4.10
CA ASP A 84 -5.06 18.44 2.81
C ASP A 84 -3.99 17.60 2.11
N ASP A 85 -3.08 17.00 2.86
CA ASP A 85 -2.06 16.09 2.35
C ASP A 85 -1.65 15.00 3.36
N TYR A 86 -0.76 14.11 2.94
CA TYR A 86 -0.25 13.04 3.79
C TYR A 86 0.72 13.53 4.86
N TYR A 87 1.39 14.65 4.66
CA TYR A 87 2.25 15.24 5.68
C TYR A 87 1.42 15.72 6.88
N GLU A 88 0.35 16.47 6.60
CA GLU A 88 -0.58 16.91 7.65
C GLU A 88 -1.17 15.73 8.41
N LYS A 89 -1.65 14.71 7.69
CA LYS A 89 -2.22 13.50 8.27
C LYS A 89 -1.22 12.78 9.18
N MET A 90 -0.05 12.44 8.67
CA MET A 90 0.95 11.66 9.41
C MET A 90 1.53 12.47 10.58
N ASN A 91 1.80 13.75 10.39
CA ASN A 91 2.28 14.62 11.46
C ASN A 91 1.25 14.74 12.59
N ARG A 92 -0.04 14.86 12.27
CA ARG A 92 -1.11 14.92 13.26
C ARG A 92 -1.14 13.69 14.16
N TYR A 93 -1.12 12.48 13.57
CA TYR A 93 -1.08 11.24 14.34
C TYR A 93 0.23 11.08 15.11
N ALA A 94 1.36 11.38 14.49
CA ALA A 94 2.65 11.32 15.16
C ALA A 94 2.70 12.21 16.41
N VAL A 95 2.19 13.43 16.32
CA VAL A 95 2.11 14.35 17.47
C VAL A 95 1.19 13.80 18.57
N ILE A 96 -0.01 13.33 18.24
CA ILE A 96 -0.94 12.78 19.23
C ILE A 96 -0.33 11.58 19.97
N ILE A 97 0.33 10.68 19.23
CA ILE A 97 0.88 9.45 19.80
C ILE A 97 2.15 9.73 20.60
N SER A 98 3.03 10.63 20.12
CA SER A 98 4.35 10.86 20.73
C SER A 98 4.38 11.92 21.82
N SER A 99 3.40 12.83 21.90
CA SER A 99 3.39 13.89 22.90
C SER A 99 3.48 13.40 24.36
N PRO A 100 2.82 12.29 24.76
CA PRO A 100 2.99 11.76 26.11
C PRO A 100 4.42 11.30 26.38
N ALA A 101 5.07 10.63 25.43
CA ALA A 101 6.48 10.20 25.58
C ALA A 101 7.41 11.40 25.68
N ASN A 102 7.26 12.39 24.79
CA ASN A 102 8.03 13.64 24.84
C ASN A 102 7.83 14.42 26.15
N SER A 103 6.64 14.35 26.76
CA SER A 103 6.36 14.99 28.06
C SER A 103 7.03 14.30 29.25
N ILE A 104 7.43 13.03 29.11
CA ILE A 104 8.19 12.27 30.10
C ILE A 104 9.71 12.49 29.88
N ASP A 105 10.14 12.43 28.62
CA ASP A 105 11.52 12.64 28.20
C ASP A 105 11.55 13.55 26.96
N SER A 106 11.98 14.79 27.15
CA SER A 106 12.03 15.81 26.11
C SER A 106 13.02 15.52 24.98
N SER A 107 13.96 14.58 25.17
CA SER A 107 14.88 14.13 24.12
C SER A 107 14.22 13.18 23.11
N VAL A 108 13.08 12.60 23.45
CA VAL A 108 12.36 11.63 22.62
C VAL A 108 11.45 12.35 21.63
N THR A 109 11.62 12.06 20.33
CA THR A 109 10.86 12.70 19.26
C THR A 109 10.52 11.71 18.15
N ALA A 110 9.36 11.90 17.52
CA ALA A 110 8.99 11.20 16.28
C ALA A 110 9.72 11.74 15.04
N LYS A 111 10.42 12.88 15.15
CA LYS A 111 11.19 13.52 14.06
C LYS A 111 12.66 13.12 14.16
N CYS A 112 12.94 11.85 14.00
CA CYS A 112 14.31 11.33 14.09
C CYS A 112 15.16 11.64 12.85
N PHE A 113 14.56 12.00 11.71
CA PHE A 113 15.22 12.26 10.42
C PHE A 113 16.16 11.15 9.94
N LYS A 114 15.98 9.94 10.46
CA LYS A 114 16.77 8.78 10.09
C LYS A 114 16.36 8.30 8.70
N VAL A 115 17.34 8.18 7.82
CA VAL A 115 17.13 7.55 6.51
C VAL A 115 16.95 6.05 6.75
N ILE A 116 15.83 5.51 6.27
CA ILE A 116 15.59 4.06 6.26
C ILE A 116 15.82 3.59 4.84
N GLU A 117 16.89 2.81 4.66
CA GLU A 117 17.11 2.12 3.41
C GLU A 117 16.03 1.03 3.27
N SER A 118 15.15 1.19 2.31
CA SER A 118 14.30 0.09 1.87
C SER A 118 15.14 -0.76 0.92
N PRO A 119 15.20 -2.10 1.09
CA PRO A 119 15.72 -2.93 0.03
C PRO A 119 14.92 -2.60 -1.24
N GLU A 120 15.61 -2.44 -2.36
CA GLU A 120 14.94 -2.42 -3.67
C GLU A 120 14.24 -3.79 -3.78
N GLU A 121 12.96 -3.82 -3.43
CA GLU A 121 12.13 -4.98 -3.75
C GLU A 121 12.06 -5.03 -5.27
N ASP A 122 12.37 -6.17 -5.85
CA ASP A 122 12.17 -6.46 -7.28
C ASP A 122 10.66 -6.40 -7.58
N ILE A 123 10.16 -5.17 -7.71
CA ILE A 123 8.76 -4.92 -8.04
C ILE A 123 8.59 -5.24 -9.52
N VAL A 124 7.79 -6.26 -9.84
CA VAL A 124 7.48 -6.63 -11.23
C VAL A 124 6.68 -5.58 -11.99
N PHE A 125 6.11 -4.60 -11.29
CA PHE A 125 5.34 -3.51 -11.88
C PHE A 125 6.19 -2.26 -12.10
N ASN A 126 5.91 -1.53 -13.18
CA ASN A 126 6.55 -0.23 -13.45
C ASN A 126 6.10 0.88 -12.49
N TYR A 127 5.05 0.66 -11.69
CA TYR A 127 4.54 1.59 -10.67
C TYR A 127 3.84 0.81 -9.56
N MET A 128 3.73 1.43 -8.39
CA MET A 128 3.21 0.79 -7.18
C MET A 128 1.73 0.38 -7.32
N ASP A 129 1.41 -0.88 -6.98
CA ASP A 129 0.02 -1.35 -6.86
C ASP A 129 -0.64 -0.77 -5.60
N THR A 130 -1.48 0.22 -5.79
CA THR A 130 -2.33 0.79 -4.73
C THR A 130 -3.74 0.20 -4.70
N ALA A 131 -4.12 -0.59 -5.71
CA ALA A 131 -5.44 -1.18 -5.81
C ALA A 131 -5.63 -2.33 -4.84
N SER A 132 -4.64 -3.21 -4.71
CA SER A 132 -4.69 -4.35 -3.79
C SER A 132 -4.81 -3.93 -2.33
N SER A 133 -4.11 -2.86 -1.91
CA SER A 133 -4.22 -2.33 -0.56
C SER A 133 -5.60 -1.68 -0.30
N ARG A 134 -6.16 -0.97 -1.27
CA ARG A 134 -7.49 -0.35 -1.16
C ARG A 134 -8.63 -1.37 -1.07
N SER A 135 -8.51 -2.46 -1.82
CA SER A 135 -9.51 -3.54 -1.85
C SER A 135 -9.31 -4.59 -0.75
N GLY A 136 -8.24 -4.51 0.04
CA GLY A 136 -7.91 -5.50 1.07
C GLY A 136 -7.50 -6.86 0.50
N THR A 137 -7.04 -6.90 -0.76
CA THR A 137 -6.67 -8.15 -1.44
C THR A 137 -5.17 -8.43 -1.45
N THR A 138 -4.35 -7.62 -0.78
CA THR A 138 -2.88 -7.75 -0.75
C THR A 138 -2.42 -9.17 -0.38
N ALA A 139 -3.05 -9.81 0.61
CA ALA A 139 -2.70 -11.18 1.01
C ALA A 139 -3.04 -12.24 -0.06
N LEU A 140 -4.01 -11.95 -0.92
CA LEU A 140 -4.36 -12.82 -2.04
C LEU A 140 -3.41 -12.61 -3.20
N THR A 141 -3.10 -11.36 -3.55
CA THR A 141 -2.20 -11.02 -4.66
C THR A 141 -0.76 -11.46 -4.37
N ALA A 142 -0.28 -11.38 -3.14
CA ALA A 142 1.04 -11.87 -2.73
C ALA A 142 1.27 -13.37 -3.05
N LYS A 143 0.20 -14.17 -3.16
CA LYS A 143 0.33 -15.58 -3.55
C LYS A 143 0.80 -15.78 -4.99
N PHE A 144 0.75 -14.74 -5.81
CA PHE A 144 1.17 -14.79 -7.21
C PHE A 144 2.63 -14.38 -7.42
N GLU A 145 3.29 -13.70 -6.47
CA GLU A 145 4.65 -13.14 -6.60
C GLU A 145 5.71 -14.14 -7.08
N SER A 146 5.59 -15.40 -6.68
CA SER A 146 6.53 -16.47 -7.09
C SER A 146 6.02 -17.35 -8.23
N LYS A 147 4.88 -17.01 -8.85
CA LYS A 147 4.25 -17.87 -9.86
C LYS A 147 4.75 -17.53 -11.26
N LYS A 148 4.87 -18.57 -12.07
CA LYS A 148 5.10 -18.49 -13.52
C LYS A 148 3.88 -19.04 -14.21
N ILE A 149 3.31 -18.29 -15.13
CA ILE A 149 2.06 -18.63 -15.82
C ILE A 149 2.34 -18.79 -17.30
N ALA A 150 1.85 -19.86 -17.90
CA ALA A 150 1.84 -20.05 -19.34
C ALA A 150 0.42 -19.90 -19.89
N ILE A 151 0.25 -19.10 -20.93
CA ILE A 151 -1.01 -18.91 -21.65
C ILE A 151 -0.82 -19.42 -23.07
N VAL A 152 -1.61 -20.42 -23.46
CA VAL A 152 -1.61 -21.01 -24.80
C VAL A 152 -2.88 -20.58 -25.52
N GLY A 153 -2.70 -19.84 -26.62
CA GLY A 153 -3.79 -19.22 -27.37
C GLY A 153 -4.15 -17.83 -26.84
N LEU A 154 -3.85 -16.79 -27.62
CA LEU A 154 -4.14 -15.39 -27.33
C LEU A 154 -5.32 -14.84 -28.12
N GLY A 155 -6.19 -15.73 -28.61
CA GLY A 155 -7.49 -15.34 -29.15
C GLY A 155 -8.35 -14.61 -28.12
N GLY A 156 -9.64 -14.42 -28.38
CA GLY A 156 -10.51 -13.62 -27.51
C GLY A 156 -10.36 -13.89 -26.01
N THR A 157 -10.52 -15.14 -25.58
CA THR A 157 -10.44 -15.50 -24.14
C THR A 157 -9.01 -15.37 -23.59
N GLY A 158 -8.01 -15.88 -24.32
CA GLY A 158 -6.62 -15.87 -23.85
C GLY A 158 -6.07 -14.45 -23.70
N ALA A 159 -6.43 -13.52 -24.59
CA ALA A 159 -6.06 -12.12 -24.49
C ALA A 159 -6.64 -11.42 -23.25
N TYR A 160 -7.89 -11.72 -22.87
CA TYR A 160 -8.49 -11.20 -21.63
C TYR A 160 -7.85 -11.81 -20.38
N ILE A 161 -7.51 -13.11 -20.41
CA ILE A 161 -6.77 -13.75 -19.33
C ILE A 161 -5.39 -13.09 -19.17
N LEU A 162 -4.67 -12.86 -20.27
CA LEU A 162 -3.38 -12.15 -20.24
C LEU A 162 -3.51 -10.75 -19.62
N ASP A 163 -4.53 -10.00 -20.02
CA ASP A 163 -4.79 -8.65 -19.47
C ASP A 163 -4.99 -8.69 -17.95
N GLN A 164 -5.71 -9.68 -17.43
CA GLN A 164 -5.92 -9.83 -16.00
C GLN A 164 -4.65 -10.31 -15.28
N VAL A 165 -3.95 -11.29 -15.82
CA VAL A 165 -2.72 -11.84 -15.24
C VAL A 165 -1.62 -10.79 -15.19
N ALA A 166 -1.47 -9.97 -16.23
CA ALA A 166 -0.48 -8.88 -16.29
C ALA A 166 -0.69 -7.79 -15.23
N LYS A 167 -1.85 -7.74 -14.60
CA LYS A 167 -2.19 -6.83 -13.49
C LYS A 167 -1.98 -7.48 -12.11
N THR A 168 -1.41 -8.67 -12.06
CA THR A 168 -1.05 -9.38 -10.82
C THR A 168 0.47 -9.47 -10.70
N PRO A 169 1.03 -9.60 -9.48
CA PRO A 169 2.48 -9.63 -9.27
C PRO A 169 3.10 -11.00 -9.61
N VAL A 170 2.67 -11.64 -10.69
CA VAL A 170 3.30 -12.87 -11.18
C VAL A 170 4.72 -12.59 -11.65
N GLN A 171 5.63 -13.50 -11.33
CA GLN A 171 7.04 -13.35 -11.66
C GLN A 171 7.29 -13.41 -13.17
N GLU A 172 6.63 -14.32 -13.87
CA GLU A 172 6.81 -14.53 -15.31
C GLU A 172 5.48 -14.92 -15.97
N VAL A 173 5.24 -14.37 -17.16
CA VAL A 173 4.15 -14.79 -18.04
C VAL A 173 4.73 -15.27 -19.36
N HIS A 174 4.53 -16.55 -19.67
CA HIS A 174 4.93 -17.15 -20.96
C HIS A 174 3.70 -17.23 -21.86
N ILE A 175 3.79 -16.66 -23.03
CA ILE A 175 2.68 -16.61 -24.00
C ILE A 175 3.03 -17.42 -25.25
N PHE A 176 2.06 -18.19 -25.73
CA PHE A 176 2.20 -19.03 -26.91
C PHE A 176 0.97 -18.87 -27.81
N ASP A 177 1.17 -18.43 -29.03
CA ASP A 177 0.14 -18.41 -30.08
C ASP A 177 0.79 -18.72 -31.43
N SER A 178 0.09 -19.42 -32.31
CA SER A 178 0.54 -19.71 -33.66
C SER A 178 0.05 -18.70 -34.70
N ASP A 179 -0.96 -17.92 -34.33
CA ASP A 179 -1.64 -17.02 -35.25
C ASP A 179 -1.00 -15.62 -35.24
N GLU A 180 -1.13 -14.93 -36.37
CA GLU A 180 -0.79 -13.52 -36.46
C GLU A 180 -1.93 -12.65 -35.88
N PHE A 181 -1.56 -11.57 -35.16
CA PHE A 181 -2.54 -10.61 -34.68
C PHE A 181 -3.05 -9.74 -35.81
N GLN A 182 -4.27 -9.98 -36.22
CA GLN A 182 -4.93 -9.30 -37.33
C GLN A 182 -6.07 -8.37 -36.85
N GLN A 183 -6.61 -7.56 -37.76
CA GLN A 183 -7.65 -6.59 -37.43
C GLN A 183 -8.88 -7.21 -36.76
N HIS A 184 -9.32 -8.41 -37.15
CA HIS A 184 -10.45 -9.08 -36.51
C HIS A 184 -10.16 -9.54 -35.08
N ASN A 185 -8.88 -9.77 -34.73
CA ASN A 185 -8.47 -10.09 -33.37
C ASN A 185 -8.59 -8.85 -32.47
N ALA A 186 -8.32 -7.65 -32.99
CA ALA A 186 -8.44 -6.39 -32.25
C ALA A 186 -9.84 -6.13 -31.68
N PHE A 187 -10.90 -6.62 -32.36
CA PHE A 187 -12.28 -6.51 -31.87
C PHE A 187 -12.63 -7.53 -30.77
N ARG A 188 -11.74 -8.49 -30.50
CA ARG A 188 -11.95 -9.55 -29.51
C ARG A 188 -10.89 -9.57 -28.41
N ALA A 189 -9.89 -8.71 -28.49
CA ALA A 189 -8.85 -8.53 -27.50
C ALA A 189 -9.11 -7.28 -26.63
N PRO A 190 -8.59 -7.20 -25.40
CA PRO A 190 -8.61 -5.97 -24.62
C PRO A 190 -7.78 -4.88 -25.30
N GLY A 191 -8.19 -3.62 -25.08
CA GLY A 191 -7.52 -2.46 -25.65
C GLY A 191 -7.99 -2.12 -27.08
N ALA A 192 -7.33 -1.15 -27.69
CA ALA A 192 -7.60 -0.67 -29.04
C ALA A 192 -6.26 -0.34 -29.72
N PRO A 193 -5.67 -1.30 -30.46
CA PRO A 193 -4.43 -1.07 -31.17
C PRO A 193 -4.59 0.00 -32.25
N SER A 194 -3.53 0.76 -32.51
CA SER A 194 -3.52 1.74 -33.58
C SER A 194 -3.45 1.08 -34.96
N LEU A 195 -3.84 1.82 -36.01
CA LEU A 195 -3.72 1.35 -37.39
C LEU A 195 -2.27 1.05 -37.76
N ASP A 196 -1.33 1.87 -37.28
CA ASP A 196 0.11 1.67 -37.50
C ASP A 196 0.58 0.34 -36.85
N TYR A 197 0.11 0.02 -35.64
CA TYR A 197 0.38 -1.26 -34.99
C TYR A 197 -0.12 -2.45 -35.83
N LEU A 198 -1.40 -2.40 -36.26
CA LEU A 198 -2.01 -3.45 -37.05
C LEU A 198 -1.30 -3.66 -38.41
N SER A 199 -0.78 -2.59 -39.02
CA SER A 199 -0.10 -2.66 -40.30
C SER A 199 1.28 -3.35 -40.26
N ARG A 200 1.88 -3.47 -39.07
CA ARG A 200 3.22 -4.09 -38.89
C ARG A 200 3.19 -5.60 -38.86
N GLY A 201 2.04 -6.22 -38.68
CA GLY A 201 1.89 -7.69 -38.70
C GLY A 201 2.70 -8.37 -37.59
N PHE A 202 2.22 -8.33 -36.35
CA PHE A 202 2.88 -9.00 -35.22
C PHE A 202 2.42 -10.46 -35.08
N LYS A 203 3.37 -11.35 -34.82
CA LYS A 203 3.16 -12.71 -34.32
C LYS A 203 3.33 -12.73 -32.81
#